data_3de009caa9116619a7d5e9dccf67ba66
#
_entry.id   3de009caa9116619a7d5e9dccf67ba66
#
_cell.length_a   1.000
_cell.length_b   1.000
_cell.length_c   1.000
_cell.angle_alpha   90.00
_cell.angle_beta   90.00
_cell.angle_gamma   90.00
#
_symmetry.space_group_name_H-M   'P 1'
#
loop_
_entity.id
_entity.type
_entity.pdbx_description
1 polymer ?
#
loop_
_entity_poly.entity_id
_entity_poly.type
_entity_poly.pdbx_seq_one_letter_code
_entity_poly.pdbx_strand_id
1 'polypeptide(L)'
;VVMGDVTRLEDALVELDKSYAPKIIFVVASSVTAVIGTDIKGVCRYMQNEVKAKLIAFDQGGFRGDYSIGLAETYKLLVRNLPQKGVAQESGIYNIIGASVWRYRMESDVWEIKSLLSEALGLSCNACLCCDTSVEELEDMGRAQVNIVLGNEGLAAAKYLQEKFGTPYVYAVPYGYNGTLSFLAQVGEAVGREPDSMVLLRLQTKEKSLSRLSLFTMMGNNKPKKAVVKGDYDLVQGVSAFLEQGGITVLHKMCAHSLKAIAEPAADVEAYAEESDWLQVIRGLQDTLILADDVALLQADAD
;
A
#
# COMPACT_ATOMS: atom_id res chain seq x y z
N VAL A 1 4.52 -5.94 40.85
CA VAL A 1 3.81 -6.78 39.89
C VAL A 1 2.67 -5.94 39.38
N VAL A 2 2.83 -5.44 38.23
CA VAL A 2 1.82 -4.63 37.62
C VAL A 2 0.94 -5.59 36.82
N MET A 3 -0.09 -6.11 37.42
CA MET A 3 -1.29 -6.42 36.65
C MET A 3 -1.79 -5.07 36.15
N GLY A 4 -1.77 -4.86 34.84
CA GLY A 4 -2.17 -3.57 34.28
C GLY A 4 -3.59 -3.24 34.73
N ASP A 5 -3.73 -2.13 35.43
CA ASP A 5 -5.02 -1.60 35.78
C ASP A 5 -5.73 -1.21 34.48
N VAL A 6 -6.71 -2.00 34.06
CA VAL A 6 -7.49 -1.79 32.85
C VAL A 6 -8.64 -0.80 33.06
N THR A 7 -8.94 -0.41 34.32
CA THR A 7 -10.02 0.51 34.66
C THR A 7 -9.91 1.84 33.91
N ARG A 8 -8.69 2.38 33.79
CA ARG A 8 -8.47 3.62 33.02
C ARG A 8 -8.81 3.48 31.54
N LEU A 9 -8.58 2.31 30.96
CA LEU A 9 -8.96 2.02 29.57
C LEU A 9 -10.48 1.89 29.43
N GLU A 10 -11.11 1.19 30.37
CA GLU A 10 -12.58 1.02 30.42
C GLU A 10 -13.29 2.38 30.55
N ASP A 11 -12.84 3.22 31.50
CA ASP A 11 -13.37 4.57 31.69
C ASP A 11 -13.19 5.44 30.42
N ALA A 12 -12.02 5.37 29.78
CA ALA A 12 -11.73 6.12 28.56
C ALA A 12 -12.65 5.68 27.40
N LEU A 13 -12.93 4.40 27.25
CA LEU A 13 -13.84 3.90 26.21
C LEU A 13 -15.26 4.43 26.41
N VAL A 14 -15.76 4.45 27.65
CA VAL A 14 -17.07 4.99 27.99
C VAL A 14 -17.12 6.52 27.75
N GLU A 15 -16.06 7.23 28.13
CA GLU A 15 -15.95 8.68 27.93
C GLU A 15 -15.94 9.04 26.43
N LEU A 16 -15.15 8.33 25.62
CA LEU A 16 -15.08 8.53 24.16
C LEU A 16 -16.43 8.25 23.50
N ASP A 17 -17.09 7.16 23.85
CA ASP A 17 -18.40 6.80 23.30
C ASP A 17 -19.46 7.87 23.63
N LYS A 18 -19.48 8.37 24.87
CA LYS A 18 -20.44 9.41 25.30
C LYS A 18 -20.16 10.78 24.71
N SER A 19 -18.86 11.17 24.63
CA SER A 19 -18.49 12.52 24.24
C SER A 19 -18.48 12.73 22.72
N TYR A 20 -18.12 11.71 21.95
CA TYR A 20 -17.93 11.81 20.50
C TYR A 20 -18.94 10.98 19.70
N ALA A 21 -19.62 10.03 20.32
CA ALA A 21 -20.55 9.10 19.68
C ALA A 21 -19.99 8.50 18.36
N PRO A 22 -18.75 7.98 18.34
CA PRO A 22 -18.14 7.46 17.12
C PRO A 22 -18.81 6.13 16.73
N LYS A 23 -18.77 5.78 15.44
CA LYS A 23 -19.18 4.45 14.99
C LYS A 23 -18.24 3.35 15.45
N ILE A 24 -16.94 3.66 15.48
CA ILE A 24 -15.87 2.70 15.81
C ILE A 24 -14.85 3.36 16.72
N ILE A 25 -14.35 2.59 17.69
CA ILE A 25 -13.19 2.93 18.49
C ILE A 25 -12.10 1.85 18.25
N PHE A 26 -10.97 2.27 17.73
CA PHE A 26 -9.79 1.41 17.59
C PHE A 26 -8.97 1.47 18.87
N VAL A 27 -8.74 0.30 19.50
CA VAL A 27 -7.90 0.17 20.69
C VAL A 27 -6.58 -0.46 20.29
N VAL A 28 -5.52 0.35 20.31
CA VAL A 28 -4.20 -0.06 19.81
C VAL A 28 -3.25 -0.30 20.98
N ALA A 29 -2.65 -1.48 21.04
CA ALA A 29 -1.62 -1.80 22.01
C ALA A 29 -0.37 -0.96 21.78
N SER A 30 0.14 -0.32 22.82
CA SER A 30 1.52 0.18 22.82
C SER A 30 2.50 -0.99 23.01
N SER A 31 3.78 -0.76 22.71
CA SER A 31 4.84 -1.75 23.01
C SER A 31 4.88 -2.12 24.50
N VAL A 32 4.65 -1.15 25.37
CA VAL A 32 4.63 -1.39 26.84
C VAL A 32 3.46 -2.29 27.23
N THR A 33 2.24 -2.01 26.75
CA THR A 33 1.05 -2.84 27.06
C THR A 33 1.17 -4.25 26.50
N ALA A 34 1.82 -4.42 25.36
CA ALA A 34 2.09 -5.73 24.78
C ALA A 34 3.12 -6.54 25.60
N VAL A 35 4.19 -5.90 26.12
CA VAL A 35 5.18 -6.54 27.00
C VAL A 35 4.56 -6.95 28.34
N ILE A 36 3.69 -6.11 28.91
CA ILE A 36 2.99 -6.40 30.17
C ILE A 36 1.94 -7.52 29.97
N GLY A 37 1.56 -7.82 28.73
CA GLY A 37 0.55 -8.84 28.42
C GLY A 37 -0.88 -8.41 28.72
N THR A 38 -1.20 -7.14 28.57
CA THR A 38 -2.57 -6.62 28.75
C THR A 38 -3.51 -7.24 27.72
N ASP A 39 -4.58 -7.91 28.15
CA ASP A 39 -5.59 -8.50 27.24
C ASP A 39 -6.55 -7.44 26.71
N ILE A 40 -6.07 -6.61 25.77
CA ILE A 40 -6.88 -5.59 25.12
C ILE A 40 -8.10 -6.18 24.41
N LYS A 41 -7.97 -7.36 23.81
CA LYS A 41 -9.10 -8.04 23.16
C LYS A 41 -10.17 -8.46 24.17
N GLY A 42 -9.75 -8.92 25.35
CA GLY A 42 -10.63 -9.25 26.45
C GLY A 42 -11.39 -8.01 26.93
N VAL A 43 -10.68 -6.90 27.15
CA VAL A 43 -11.30 -5.61 27.54
C VAL A 43 -12.29 -5.16 26.48
N CYS A 44 -11.93 -5.14 25.19
CA CYS A 44 -12.87 -4.75 24.14
C CYS A 44 -14.12 -5.63 24.10
N ARG A 45 -13.97 -6.95 24.25
CA ARG A 45 -15.12 -7.87 24.30
C ARG A 45 -16.05 -7.60 25.49
N TYR A 46 -15.48 -7.34 26.65
CA TYR A 46 -16.24 -7.02 27.86
C TYR A 46 -16.96 -5.70 27.72
N MET A 47 -16.25 -4.65 27.30
CA MET A 47 -16.76 -3.29 27.16
C MET A 47 -17.72 -3.10 25.99
N GLN A 48 -17.80 -4.03 25.03
CA GLN A 48 -18.70 -3.90 23.87
C GLN A 48 -20.17 -3.79 24.28
N ASN A 49 -20.56 -4.33 25.43
CA ASN A 49 -21.93 -4.21 25.93
C ASN A 49 -22.20 -2.87 26.65
N GLU A 50 -21.17 -2.15 27.04
CA GLU A 50 -21.24 -0.88 27.79
C GLU A 50 -21.19 0.35 26.88
N VAL A 51 -20.75 0.18 25.60
CA VAL A 51 -20.57 1.26 24.63
C VAL A 51 -21.33 0.95 23.33
N LYS A 52 -21.77 2.00 22.63
CA LYS A 52 -22.47 1.88 21.33
C LYS A 52 -21.49 1.69 20.17
N ALA A 53 -20.34 2.35 20.26
CA ALA A 53 -19.32 2.24 19.25
C ALA A 53 -18.83 0.80 19.12
N LYS A 54 -18.55 0.38 17.89
CA LYS A 54 -17.88 -0.91 17.64
C LYS A 54 -16.43 -0.84 18.11
N LEU A 55 -16.04 -1.72 19.04
CA LEU A 55 -14.67 -1.80 19.52
C LEU A 55 -13.85 -2.76 18.68
N ILE A 56 -12.72 -2.29 18.15
CA ILE A 56 -11.79 -3.10 17.37
C ILE A 56 -10.42 -3.03 18.03
N ALA A 57 -9.96 -4.19 18.56
CA ALA A 57 -8.66 -4.30 19.21
C ALA A 57 -7.54 -4.59 18.20
N PHE A 58 -6.46 -3.81 18.28
CA PHE A 58 -5.20 -4.03 17.60
C PHE A 58 -4.10 -4.33 18.66
N ASP A 59 -3.90 -5.61 18.94
CA ASP A 59 -3.12 -6.07 20.11
C ASP A 59 -1.63 -6.33 19.83
N GLN A 60 -1.12 -5.89 18.70
CA GLN A 60 0.19 -6.31 18.20
C GLN A 60 1.37 -5.42 18.57
N GLY A 61 1.38 -4.65 19.51
CA GLY A 61 2.48 -3.90 20.16
C GLY A 61 3.82 -3.67 19.43
N GLY A 62 3.90 -3.91 18.13
CA GLY A 62 5.09 -3.63 17.31
C GLY A 62 6.22 -4.68 17.37
N PHE A 63 6.04 -5.83 18.02
CA PHE A 63 7.10 -6.85 18.17
C PHE A 63 7.14 -7.92 17.08
N ARG A 64 6.23 -7.90 16.13
CA ARG A 64 6.14 -8.95 15.08
C ARG A 64 6.96 -8.65 13.83
N GLY A 65 7.48 -7.46 13.69
CA GLY A 65 8.30 -7.05 12.57
C GLY A 65 8.22 -5.54 12.34
N ASP A 66 8.52 -5.14 11.12
CA ASP A 66 8.51 -3.75 10.68
C ASP A 66 7.10 -3.24 10.29
N TYR A 67 7.05 -2.01 9.78
CA TYR A 67 5.80 -1.34 9.39
C TYR A 67 4.99 -2.09 8.32
N SER A 68 5.64 -2.84 7.42
CA SER A 68 4.95 -3.56 6.34
C SER A 68 4.05 -4.66 6.89
N ILE A 69 4.52 -5.37 7.92
CA ILE A 69 3.74 -6.36 8.65
C ILE A 69 2.58 -5.70 9.38
N GLY A 70 2.83 -4.55 10.03
CA GLY A 70 1.79 -3.76 10.71
C GLY A 70 0.69 -3.30 9.75
N LEU A 71 1.05 -2.83 8.56
CA LEU A 71 0.10 -2.43 7.51
C LEU A 71 -0.74 -3.62 7.03
N ALA A 72 -0.10 -4.75 6.70
CA ALA A 72 -0.80 -5.94 6.25
C ALA A 72 -1.80 -6.47 7.28
N GLU A 73 -1.41 -6.48 8.55
CA GLU A 73 -2.30 -6.87 9.66
C GLU A 73 -3.45 -5.87 9.85
N THR A 74 -3.18 -4.57 9.69
CA THR A 74 -4.20 -3.53 9.77
C THR A 74 -5.24 -3.69 8.66
N TYR A 75 -4.82 -3.81 7.40
CA TYR A 75 -5.74 -4.03 6.28
C TYR A 75 -6.61 -5.27 6.51
N LYS A 76 -5.99 -6.37 6.96
CA LYS A 76 -6.71 -7.60 7.25
C LYS A 76 -7.69 -7.47 8.41
N LEU A 77 -7.34 -6.71 9.45
CA LEU A 77 -8.23 -6.42 10.58
C LEU A 77 -9.45 -5.64 10.12
N LEU A 78 -9.25 -4.60 9.32
CA LEU A 78 -10.32 -3.75 8.82
C LEU A 78 -11.30 -4.54 7.95
N VAL A 79 -10.83 -5.28 6.94
CA VAL A 79 -11.71 -6.06 6.06
C VAL A 79 -12.41 -7.24 6.74
N ARG A 80 -11.89 -7.71 7.89
CA ARG A 80 -12.55 -8.74 8.69
C ARG A 80 -13.68 -8.21 9.55
N ASN A 81 -13.59 -6.94 9.92
CA ASN A 81 -14.48 -6.36 10.92
C ASN A 81 -15.51 -5.39 10.34
N LEU A 82 -15.23 -4.72 9.22
CA LEU A 82 -16.06 -3.63 8.74
C LEU A 82 -17.04 -4.02 7.63
N PRO A 83 -16.64 -4.70 6.54
CA PRO A 83 -17.57 -4.99 5.45
C PRO A 83 -18.79 -5.77 5.90
N GLN A 84 -19.97 -5.28 5.51
CA GLN A 84 -21.24 -5.90 5.82
C GLN A 84 -21.52 -7.08 4.90
N LYS A 85 -22.20 -8.10 5.43
CA LYS A 85 -22.63 -9.25 4.63
C LYS A 85 -23.90 -8.93 3.85
N GLY A 86 -24.03 -9.54 2.67
CA GLY A 86 -25.26 -9.43 1.87
C GLY A 86 -25.37 -8.15 1.05
N VAL A 87 -24.32 -7.34 0.99
CA VAL A 87 -24.23 -6.21 0.07
C VAL A 87 -24.09 -6.75 -1.35
N ALA A 88 -24.99 -6.33 -2.26
CA ALA A 88 -24.96 -6.75 -3.65
C ALA A 88 -23.79 -6.10 -4.42
N GLN A 89 -23.10 -6.87 -5.24
CA GLN A 89 -22.08 -6.31 -6.12
C GLN A 89 -22.71 -5.44 -7.22
N GLU A 90 -22.07 -4.35 -7.53
CA GLU A 90 -22.47 -3.40 -8.57
C GLU A 90 -21.40 -3.30 -9.65
N SER A 91 -21.84 -3.40 -10.91
CA SER A 91 -20.95 -3.26 -12.06
C SER A 91 -20.35 -1.86 -12.13
N GLY A 92 -19.05 -1.80 -12.37
CA GLY A 92 -18.33 -0.55 -12.50
C GLY A 92 -17.86 0.07 -11.18
N ILE A 93 -18.06 -0.60 -10.05
CA ILE A 93 -17.57 -0.18 -8.74
C ILE A 93 -16.31 -0.96 -8.37
N TYR A 94 -15.30 -0.28 -7.82
CA TYR A 94 -14.08 -0.92 -7.32
C TYR A 94 -13.67 -0.36 -5.96
N ASN A 95 -12.83 -1.11 -5.23
CA ASN A 95 -12.09 -0.62 -4.08
C ASN A 95 -10.59 -0.55 -4.39
N ILE A 96 -9.88 0.35 -3.72
CA ILE A 96 -8.42 0.38 -3.65
C ILE A 96 -7.98 -0.18 -2.31
N ILE A 97 -6.97 -1.06 -2.30
CA ILE A 97 -6.37 -1.64 -1.10
C ILE A 97 -4.85 -1.47 -1.18
N GLY A 98 -4.22 -1.17 -0.06
CA GLY A 98 -2.76 -0.98 -0.02
C GLY A 98 -2.32 0.46 -0.32
N ALA A 99 -3.26 1.40 -0.38
CA ALA A 99 -2.95 2.82 -0.36
C ALA A 99 -2.75 3.27 1.10
N SER A 100 -1.56 3.77 1.41
CA SER A 100 -1.25 4.28 2.76
C SER A 100 -0.76 5.71 2.68
N VAL A 101 -1.30 6.59 3.53
CA VAL A 101 -0.86 7.99 3.66
C VAL A 101 0.62 8.12 4.08
N TRP A 102 1.19 7.05 4.60
CA TRP A 102 2.61 6.93 4.87
C TRP A 102 3.49 7.02 3.61
N ARG A 103 3.00 6.54 2.46
CA ARG A 103 3.76 6.54 1.21
C ARG A 103 3.85 7.94 0.63
N TYR A 104 5.03 8.29 0.14
CA TYR A 104 5.27 9.58 -0.51
C TYR A 104 4.28 9.80 -1.66
N ARG A 105 3.59 10.96 -1.64
CA ARG A 105 2.62 11.39 -2.66
C ARG A 105 1.42 10.46 -2.89
N MET A 106 1.10 9.58 -1.96
CA MET A 106 0.02 8.60 -2.10
C MET A 106 -1.34 9.24 -2.47
N GLU A 107 -1.67 10.40 -1.90
CA GLU A 107 -2.94 11.09 -2.23
C GLU A 107 -3.01 11.47 -3.71
N SER A 108 -1.92 12.01 -4.28
CA SER A 108 -1.87 12.36 -5.70
C SER A 108 -1.89 11.13 -6.60
N ASP A 109 -1.26 10.04 -6.18
CA ASP A 109 -1.23 8.79 -6.92
C ASP A 109 -2.62 8.12 -6.94
N VAL A 110 -3.30 8.12 -5.80
CA VAL A 110 -4.70 7.62 -5.70
C VAL A 110 -5.64 8.46 -6.54
N TRP A 111 -5.47 9.78 -6.53
CA TRP A 111 -6.27 10.67 -7.38
C TRP A 111 -6.07 10.39 -8.87
N GLU A 112 -4.82 10.26 -9.31
CA GLU A 112 -4.48 9.94 -10.71
C GLU A 112 -5.03 8.57 -11.11
N ILE A 113 -4.91 7.56 -10.27
CA ILE A 113 -5.45 6.21 -10.52
C ILE A 113 -6.98 6.25 -10.61
N LYS A 114 -7.66 6.96 -9.71
CA LYS A 114 -9.12 7.13 -9.77
C LYS A 114 -9.55 7.82 -11.07
N SER A 115 -8.86 8.89 -11.47
CA SER A 115 -9.11 9.61 -12.71
C SER A 115 -8.90 8.71 -13.94
N LEU A 116 -7.78 7.99 -13.97
CA LEU A 116 -7.42 7.08 -15.06
C LEU A 116 -8.45 5.95 -15.24
N LEU A 117 -8.87 5.33 -14.16
CA LEU A 117 -9.86 4.25 -14.21
C LEU A 117 -11.25 4.74 -14.62
N SER A 118 -11.61 5.94 -14.19
CA SER A 118 -12.86 6.59 -14.60
C SER A 118 -12.83 6.91 -16.10
N GLU A 119 -11.74 7.51 -16.60
CA GLU A 119 -11.61 7.89 -18.01
C GLU A 119 -11.48 6.66 -18.93
N ALA A 120 -10.65 5.69 -18.55
CA ALA A 120 -10.33 4.55 -19.42
C ALA A 120 -11.37 3.43 -19.38
N LEU A 121 -12.01 3.19 -18.24
CA LEU A 121 -12.87 2.04 -18.02
C LEU A 121 -14.27 2.40 -17.50
N GLY A 122 -14.55 3.67 -17.24
CA GLY A 122 -15.84 4.12 -16.69
C GLY A 122 -16.10 3.54 -15.28
N LEU A 123 -15.06 3.38 -14.47
CA LEU A 123 -15.16 2.82 -13.13
C LEU A 123 -15.22 3.91 -12.07
N SER A 124 -15.90 3.62 -10.95
CA SER A 124 -16.02 4.50 -9.78
C SER A 124 -15.48 3.82 -8.53
N CYS A 125 -14.68 4.56 -7.75
CA CYS A 125 -14.14 4.05 -6.49
C CYS A 125 -15.21 4.11 -5.40
N ASN A 126 -15.43 2.99 -4.69
CA ASN A 126 -16.24 2.96 -3.48
C ASN A 126 -15.37 3.32 -2.25
N ALA A 127 -14.34 2.54 -1.98
CA ALA A 127 -13.49 2.72 -0.82
C ALA A 127 -12.00 2.68 -1.21
N CYS A 128 -11.19 3.51 -0.55
CA CYS A 128 -9.74 3.49 -0.64
C CYS A 128 -9.14 3.15 0.73
N LEU A 129 -8.77 1.92 0.96
CA LEU A 129 -8.31 1.41 2.25
C LEU A 129 -6.78 1.62 2.37
N CYS A 130 -6.27 2.49 3.23
CA CYS A 130 -6.89 3.40 4.21
C CYS A 130 -6.56 4.87 3.87
N CYS A 131 -7.17 5.44 2.90
CA CYS A 131 -6.95 6.82 2.51
C CYS A 131 -8.29 7.47 2.19
N ASP A 132 -8.61 8.57 2.89
CA ASP A 132 -9.80 9.38 2.62
C ASP A 132 -11.07 8.52 2.39
N THR A 133 -11.39 7.70 3.39
CA THR A 133 -12.49 6.73 3.32
C THR A 133 -13.28 6.73 4.62
N SER A 134 -14.59 6.86 4.51
CA SER A 134 -15.53 6.79 5.63
C SER A 134 -15.77 5.36 6.11
N VAL A 135 -16.31 5.22 7.31
CA VAL A 135 -16.72 3.91 7.85
C VAL A 135 -17.80 3.27 6.98
N GLU A 136 -18.73 4.06 6.46
CA GLU A 136 -19.81 3.65 5.58
C GLU A 136 -19.28 3.02 4.28
N GLU A 137 -18.30 3.65 3.64
CA GLU A 137 -17.66 3.12 2.43
C GLU A 137 -16.92 1.81 2.71
N LEU A 138 -16.31 1.69 3.91
CA LEU A 138 -15.67 0.43 4.34
C LEU A 138 -16.70 -0.66 4.63
N GLU A 139 -17.85 -0.31 5.21
CA GLU A 139 -18.96 -1.24 5.41
C GLU A 139 -19.53 -1.74 4.07
N ASP A 140 -19.53 -0.88 3.05
CA ASP A 140 -20.03 -1.15 1.70
C ASP A 140 -18.98 -1.77 0.76
N MET A 141 -17.79 -2.16 1.23
CA MET A 141 -16.75 -2.74 0.36
C MET A 141 -17.23 -3.95 -0.45
N GLY A 142 -18.27 -4.65 0.01
CA GLY A 142 -18.89 -5.77 -0.72
C GLY A 142 -19.55 -5.39 -2.04
N ARG A 143 -19.85 -4.09 -2.28
CA ARG A 143 -20.41 -3.58 -3.54
C ARG A 143 -19.44 -3.68 -4.71
N ALA A 144 -18.15 -3.69 -4.45
CA ALA A 144 -17.16 -3.64 -5.51
C ALA A 144 -17.18 -4.89 -6.40
N GLN A 145 -17.10 -4.67 -7.70
CA GLN A 145 -16.91 -5.70 -8.72
C GLN A 145 -15.48 -6.26 -8.69
N VAL A 146 -14.50 -5.41 -8.31
CA VAL A 146 -13.08 -5.76 -8.22
C VAL A 146 -12.39 -4.97 -7.12
N ASN A 147 -11.40 -5.58 -6.47
CA ASN A 147 -10.47 -4.91 -5.57
C ASN A 147 -9.14 -4.66 -6.29
N ILE A 148 -8.65 -3.44 -6.29
CA ILE A 148 -7.37 -3.05 -6.87
C ILE A 148 -6.35 -2.92 -5.74
N VAL A 149 -5.29 -3.71 -5.81
CA VAL A 149 -4.24 -3.77 -4.79
C VAL A 149 -3.01 -3.01 -5.29
N LEU A 150 -2.68 -1.92 -4.61
CA LEU A 150 -1.57 -1.03 -4.96
C LEU A 150 -0.30 -1.28 -4.13
N GLY A 151 -0.35 -2.20 -3.21
CA GLY A 151 0.78 -2.56 -2.37
C GLY A 151 0.68 -3.99 -1.89
N ASN A 152 1.81 -4.65 -1.80
CA ASN A 152 1.92 -6.05 -1.38
C ASN A 152 1.21 -6.30 -0.03
N GLU A 153 1.27 -5.35 0.88
CA GLU A 153 0.64 -5.42 2.20
C GLU A 153 -0.89 -5.57 2.11
N GLY A 154 -1.49 -5.12 1.01
CA GLY A 154 -2.93 -5.24 0.75
C GLY A 154 -3.38 -6.64 0.32
N LEU A 155 -2.47 -7.50 -0.13
CA LEU A 155 -2.81 -8.80 -0.74
C LEU A 155 -3.59 -9.72 0.21
N ALA A 156 -3.18 -9.80 1.48
CA ALA A 156 -3.87 -10.66 2.45
C ALA A 156 -5.31 -10.21 2.72
N ALA A 157 -5.56 -8.91 2.69
CA ALA A 157 -6.90 -8.34 2.80
C ALA A 157 -7.74 -8.61 1.55
N ALA A 158 -7.16 -8.43 0.36
CA ALA A 158 -7.83 -8.70 -0.91
C ALA A 158 -8.22 -10.18 -1.06
N LYS A 159 -7.32 -11.10 -0.71
CA LYS A 159 -7.61 -12.55 -0.67
C LYS A 159 -8.77 -12.87 0.27
N TYR A 160 -8.80 -12.26 1.45
CA TYR A 160 -9.90 -12.43 2.39
C TYR A 160 -11.24 -11.95 1.81
N LEU A 161 -11.25 -10.78 1.14
CA LEU A 161 -12.46 -10.26 0.48
C LEU A 161 -12.92 -11.19 -0.65
N GLN A 162 -12.01 -11.74 -1.43
CA GLN A 162 -12.33 -12.72 -2.47
C GLN A 162 -12.95 -13.98 -1.88
N GLU A 163 -12.38 -14.53 -0.80
CA GLU A 163 -12.90 -15.73 -0.14
C GLU A 163 -14.28 -15.52 0.50
N LYS A 164 -14.54 -14.32 1.07
CA LYS A 164 -15.75 -14.05 1.85
C LYS A 164 -16.87 -13.42 1.05
N PHE A 165 -16.55 -12.59 0.06
CA PHE A 165 -17.52 -11.82 -0.72
C PHE A 165 -17.51 -12.18 -2.20
N GLY A 166 -16.57 -13.03 -2.65
CA GLY A 166 -16.43 -13.38 -4.06
C GLY A 166 -15.85 -12.28 -4.94
N THR A 167 -15.40 -11.17 -4.35
CA THR A 167 -14.86 -10.02 -5.11
C THR A 167 -13.43 -10.34 -5.59
N PRO A 168 -13.18 -10.48 -6.89
CA PRO A 168 -11.84 -10.71 -7.41
C PRO A 168 -10.91 -9.54 -7.12
N TYR A 169 -9.61 -9.75 -7.22
CA TYR A 169 -8.64 -8.67 -7.08
C TYR A 169 -7.61 -8.66 -8.22
N VAL A 170 -7.12 -7.45 -8.51
CA VAL A 170 -5.98 -7.19 -9.39
C VAL A 170 -4.86 -6.60 -8.55
N TYR A 171 -3.70 -7.25 -8.52
CA TYR A 171 -2.50 -6.70 -7.90
C TYR A 171 -1.58 -6.16 -9.00
N ALA A 172 -1.59 -4.87 -9.17
CA ALA A 172 -0.77 -4.18 -10.14
C ALA A 172 -0.56 -2.73 -9.74
N VAL A 173 0.65 -2.23 -9.92
CA VAL A 173 1.01 -0.84 -9.63
C VAL A 173 1.45 -0.18 -10.94
N PRO A 174 0.83 0.95 -11.34
CA PRO A 174 1.05 1.55 -12.66
C PRO A 174 2.32 2.43 -12.70
N TYR A 175 3.50 1.81 -12.64
CA TYR A 175 4.76 2.51 -12.82
C TYR A 175 5.13 2.69 -14.29
N GLY A 176 5.34 3.94 -14.71
CA GLY A 176 5.65 4.29 -16.10
C GLY A 176 4.51 4.00 -17.07
N TYR A 177 4.69 4.31 -18.35
CA TYR A 177 3.62 4.13 -19.34
C TYR A 177 3.29 2.66 -19.62
N ASN A 178 4.29 1.80 -19.74
CA ASN A 178 4.06 0.38 -19.97
C ASN A 178 3.39 -0.29 -18.78
N GLY A 179 3.79 0.06 -17.54
CA GLY A 179 3.14 -0.39 -16.32
C GLY A 179 1.67 0.08 -16.27
N THR A 180 1.41 1.33 -16.66
CA THR A 180 0.05 1.89 -16.72
C THR A 180 -0.82 1.19 -17.76
N LEU A 181 -0.29 0.90 -18.95
CA LEU A 181 -1.01 0.15 -19.98
C LEU A 181 -1.34 -1.27 -19.53
N SER A 182 -0.37 -1.95 -18.92
CA SER A 182 -0.56 -3.28 -18.35
C SER A 182 -1.59 -3.28 -17.21
N PHE A 183 -1.55 -2.29 -16.34
CA PHE A 183 -2.53 -2.08 -15.27
C PHE A 183 -3.96 -1.94 -15.82
N LEU A 184 -4.16 -1.06 -16.81
CA LEU A 184 -5.46 -0.87 -17.44
C LEU A 184 -5.99 -2.15 -18.11
N ALA A 185 -5.10 -2.90 -18.78
CA ALA A 185 -5.48 -4.17 -19.40
C ALA A 185 -5.94 -5.20 -18.37
N GLN A 186 -5.19 -5.38 -17.25
CA GLN A 186 -5.53 -6.31 -16.19
C GLN A 186 -6.84 -5.94 -15.49
N VAL A 187 -7.04 -4.65 -15.19
CA VAL A 187 -8.30 -4.19 -14.58
C VAL A 187 -9.46 -4.36 -15.56
N GLY A 188 -9.26 -4.02 -16.84
CA GLY A 188 -10.25 -4.20 -17.90
C GLY A 188 -10.71 -5.65 -18.04
N GLU A 189 -9.76 -6.59 -18.06
CA GLU A 189 -10.03 -8.02 -18.08
C GLU A 189 -10.85 -8.46 -16.85
N ALA A 190 -10.47 -8.02 -15.65
CA ALA A 190 -11.16 -8.38 -14.41
C ALA A 190 -12.61 -7.88 -14.35
N VAL A 191 -12.93 -6.75 -14.99
CA VAL A 191 -14.29 -6.18 -15.02
C VAL A 191 -15.05 -6.45 -16.33
N GLY A 192 -14.41 -7.11 -17.31
CA GLY A 192 -15.00 -7.40 -18.62
C GLY A 192 -15.21 -6.15 -19.49
N ARG A 193 -14.31 -5.17 -19.42
CA ARG A 193 -14.35 -3.93 -20.19
C ARG A 193 -13.04 -3.69 -20.92
N GLU A 194 -13.13 -3.25 -22.18
CA GLU A 194 -11.94 -2.79 -22.91
C GLU A 194 -11.63 -1.33 -22.53
N PRO A 195 -10.36 -0.99 -22.27
CA PRO A 195 -9.98 0.39 -22.03
C PRO A 195 -10.23 1.29 -23.25
N ASP A 196 -10.67 2.52 -23.01
CA ASP A 196 -10.93 3.51 -24.06
C ASP A 196 -9.70 3.74 -24.94
N SER A 197 -9.87 3.58 -26.24
CA SER A 197 -8.80 3.66 -27.23
C SER A 197 -8.15 5.04 -27.31
N MET A 198 -8.89 6.11 -27.03
CA MET A 198 -8.35 7.49 -27.05
C MET A 198 -7.47 7.73 -25.82
N VAL A 199 -7.81 7.14 -24.64
CA VAL A 199 -6.98 7.19 -23.46
C VAL A 199 -5.68 6.44 -23.70
N LEU A 200 -5.75 5.22 -24.27
CA LEU A 200 -4.56 4.44 -24.62
C LEU A 200 -3.66 5.18 -25.62
N LEU A 201 -4.23 5.77 -26.65
CA LEU A 201 -3.50 6.57 -27.66
C LEU A 201 -2.83 7.80 -27.03
N ARG A 202 -3.52 8.48 -26.09
CA ARG A 202 -2.98 9.62 -25.34
C ARG A 202 -1.76 9.22 -24.51
N LEU A 203 -1.83 8.10 -23.79
CA LEU A 203 -0.71 7.56 -23.00
C LEU A 203 0.48 7.22 -23.89
N GLN A 204 0.28 6.48 -24.97
CA GLN A 204 1.33 6.11 -25.92
C GLN A 204 1.97 7.33 -26.61
N THR A 205 1.17 8.36 -26.88
CA THR A 205 1.67 9.60 -27.48
C THR A 205 2.54 10.38 -26.51
N LYS A 206 2.13 10.45 -25.23
CA LYS A 206 2.92 11.09 -24.17
C LYS A 206 4.25 10.34 -23.95
N GLU A 207 4.24 9.00 -23.93
CA GLU A 207 5.44 8.18 -23.82
C GLU A 207 6.43 8.49 -24.95
N LYS A 208 5.97 8.46 -26.20
CA LYS A 208 6.79 8.78 -27.38
C LYS A 208 7.37 10.20 -27.32
N SER A 209 6.60 11.16 -26.82
CA SER A 209 7.06 12.55 -26.67
C SER A 209 8.17 12.67 -25.61
N LEU A 210 8.02 11.99 -24.47
CA LEU A 210 9.03 11.97 -23.42
C LEU A 210 10.29 11.20 -23.84
N SER A 211 10.13 10.12 -24.58
CA SER A 211 11.28 9.38 -25.14
C SER A 211 12.10 10.25 -26.09
N ARG A 212 11.45 11.12 -26.88
CA ARG A 212 12.15 12.08 -27.74
C ARG A 212 12.88 13.17 -26.94
N LEU A 213 12.25 13.74 -25.90
CA LEU A 213 12.89 14.69 -25.00
C LEU A 213 14.11 14.05 -24.28
N SER A 214 13.94 12.82 -23.84
CA SER A 214 15.02 12.02 -23.25
C SER A 214 16.19 11.84 -24.23
N LEU A 215 15.92 11.59 -25.50
CA LEU A 215 16.99 11.52 -26.52
C LEU A 215 17.77 12.84 -26.64
N PHE A 216 17.10 14.00 -26.57
CA PHE A 216 17.77 15.30 -26.60
C PHE A 216 18.65 15.54 -25.36
N THR A 217 18.17 15.18 -24.17
CA THR A 217 18.96 15.25 -22.92
C THR A 217 20.04 14.19 -22.84
N MET A 218 19.88 13.08 -23.58
CA MET A 218 20.80 11.94 -23.65
C MET A 218 21.97 12.11 -24.65
N MET A 219 21.93 13.12 -25.50
CA MET A 219 23.03 13.42 -26.41
C MET A 219 24.27 14.04 -25.71
N GLY A 220 24.16 14.37 -24.41
CA GLY A 220 25.31 14.64 -23.55
C GLY A 220 25.97 13.34 -23.09
N ASN A 221 27.31 13.31 -23.06
CA ASN A 221 28.13 12.13 -22.73
C ASN A 221 27.99 11.60 -21.28
N ASN A 222 27.08 12.12 -20.47
CA ASN A 222 26.95 11.84 -19.03
C ASN A 222 25.62 11.16 -18.63
N LYS A 223 25.10 10.25 -19.44
CA LYS A 223 23.93 9.48 -19.02
C LYS A 223 24.35 8.37 -18.05
N PRO A 224 23.76 8.29 -16.84
CA PRO A 224 23.99 7.13 -15.99
C PRO A 224 23.46 5.87 -16.69
N LYS A 225 24.31 4.86 -16.80
CA LYS A 225 23.96 3.56 -17.39
C LYS A 225 23.57 2.54 -16.34
N LYS A 226 23.79 2.87 -15.09
CA LYS A 226 23.60 2.02 -13.94
C LYS A 226 22.76 2.75 -12.91
N ALA A 227 21.98 2.02 -12.15
CA ALA A 227 21.21 2.55 -11.03
C ALA A 227 21.21 1.59 -9.84
N VAL A 228 20.95 2.15 -8.66
CA VAL A 228 20.57 1.44 -7.44
C VAL A 228 19.26 2.03 -6.96
N VAL A 229 18.30 1.18 -6.60
CA VAL A 229 16.97 1.58 -6.15
C VAL A 229 16.74 1.02 -4.75
N LYS A 230 16.41 1.90 -3.79
CA LYS A 230 16.04 1.54 -2.42
C LYS A 230 14.67 2.13 -2.07
N GLY A 231 13.81 1.34 -1.49
CA GLY A 231 12.46 1.77 -1.05
C GLY A 231 11.55 0.62 -0.71
N ASP A 232 10.25 0.88 -0.67
CA ASP A 232 9.24 -0.17 -0.49
C ASP A 232 9.28 -1.16 -1.65
N TYR A 233 8.88 -2.40 -1.40
CA TYR A 233 8.96 -3.49 -2.37
C TYR A 233 8.36 -3.16 -3.74
N ASP A 234 7.13 -2.65 -3.77
CA ASP A 234 6.43 -2.33 -5.02
C ASP A 234 7.09 -1.16 -5.77
N LEU A 235 7.59 -0.17 -5.02
CA LEU A 235 8.33 0.96 -5.59
C LEU A 235 9.63 0.47 -6.22
N VAL A 236 10.39 -0.35 -5.50
CA VAL A 236 11.67 -0.90 -5.99
C VAL A 236 11.44 -1.69 -7.28
N GLN A 237 10.44 -2.56 -7.32
CA GLN A 237 10.11 -3.33 -8.51
C GLN A 237 9.65 -2.46 -9.68
N GLY A 238 8.71 -1.55 -9.42
CA GLY A 238 8.12 -0.71 -10.47
C GLY A 238 9.12 0.29 -11.06
N VAL A 239 9.89 0.96 -10.19
CA VAL A 239 10.92 1.94 -10.63
C VAL A 239 12.06 1.22 -11.34
N SER A 240 12.49 0.05 -10.84
CA SER A 240 13.53 -0.74 -11.52
C SER A 240 13.10 -1.16 -12.93
N ALA A 241 11.89 -1.68 -13.08
CA ALA A 241 11.34 -2.05 -14.38
C ALA A 241 11.27 -0.84 -15.34
N PHE A 242 10.87 0.33 -14.83
CA PHE A 242 10.85 1.56 -15.61
C PHE A 242 12.25 2.00 -16.08
N LEU A 243 13.25 1.93 -15.21
CA LEU A 243 14.64 2.26 -15.54
C LEU A 243 15.23 1.29 -16.56
N GLU A 244 14.99 -0.01 -16.40
CA GLU A 244 15.45 -1.06 -17.29
C GLU A 244 14.84 -0.92 -18.69
N GLN A 245 13.58 -0.56 -18.81
CA GLN A 245 12.94 -0.20 -20.09
C GLN A 245 13.61 1.01 -20.74
N GLY A 246 14.11 1.95 -19.94
CA GLY A 246 14.92 3.10 -20.38
C GLY A 246 16.37 2.75 -20.74
N GLY A 247 16.78 1.49 -20.66
CA GLY A 247 18.15 1.02 -20.95
C GLY A 247 19.16 1.33 -19.84
N ILE A 248 18.69 1.52 -18.59
CA ILE A 248 19.53 1.68 -17.40
C ILE A 248 19.58 0.34 -16.69
N THR A 249 20.76 -0.18 -16.41
CA THR A 249 20.93 -1.43 -15.65
C THR A 249 20.78 -1.16 -14.17
N VAL A 250 19.81 -1.79 -13.52
CA VAL A 250 19.64 -1.72 -12.05
C VAL A 250 20.57 -2.75 -11.41
N LEU A 251 21.59 -2.27 -10.69
CA LEU A 251 22.60 -3.11 -10.05
C LEU A 251 22.07 -3.75 -8.77
N HIS A 252 21.36 -2.97 -7.96
CA HIS A 252 20.79 -3.41 -6.69
C HIS A 252 19.35 -2.91 -6.56
N LYS A 253 18.46 -3.81 -6.13
CA LYS A 253 17.05 -3.59 -5.85
C LYS A 253 16.85 -3.83 -4.34
N MET A 254 16.96 -2.78 -3.54
CA MET A 254 16.97 -2.90 -2.09
C MET A 254 15.62 -2.56 -1.48
N CYS A 255 14.96 -3.54 -0.89
CA CYS A 255 13.70 -3.37 -0.17
C CYS A 255 13.97 -2.85 1.25
N ALA A 256 13.35 -1.72 1.62
CA ALA A 256 13.52 -1.06 2.91
C ALA A 256 12.78 -1.75 4.08
N HIS A 257 12.11 -2.85 3.83
CA HIS A 257 11.39 -3.63 4.83
C HIS A 257 11.60 -5.14 4.64
N SER A 258 11.12 -5.93 5.59
CA SER A 258 11.26 -7.39 5.56
C SER A 258 10.51 -8.01 4.39
N LEU A 259 11.16 -8.89 3.65
CA LEU A 259 10.52 -9.69 2.60
C LEU A 259 9.68 -10.86 3.16
N LYS A 260 9.67 -11.09 4.48
CA LYS A 260 8.93 -12.22 5.11
C LYS A 260 7.42 -12.13 4.93
N ALA A 261 6.89 -10.92 4.80
CA ALA A 261 5.45 -10.70 4.56
C ALA A 261 5.05 -10.91 3.09
N ILE A 262 6.01 -11.02 2.18
CA ILE A 262 5.80 -11.16 0.74
C ILE A 262 5.78 -12.64 0.42
N ALA A 263 4.66 -13.10 -0.15
CA ALA A 263 4.46 -14.53 -0.40
C ALA A 263 5.46 -15.12 -1.39
N GLU A 264 5.76 -14.36 -2.45
CA GLU A 264 6.69 -14.75 -3.52
C GLU A 264 7.56 -13.55 -3.89
N PRO A 265 8.59 -13.23 -3.07
CA PRO A 265 9.47 -12.11 -3.37
C PRO A 265 10.29 -12.41 -4.64
N ALA A 266 10.49 -11.40 -5.48
CA ALA A 266 11.34 -11.52 -6.65
C ALA A 266 12.78 -11.83 -6.20
N ALA A 267 13.41 -12.78 -6.88
CA ALA A 267 14.73 -13.31 -6.50
C ALA A 267 15.88 -12.28 -6.59
N ASP A 268 15.65 -11.21 -7.34
CA ASP A 268 16.59 -10.11 -7.56
C ASP A 268 16.36 -8.91 -6.62
N VAL A 269 15.43 -9.02 -5.65
CA VAL A 269 15.21 -8.01 -4.63
C VAL A 269 15.92 -8.41 -3.35
N GLU A 270 16.79 -7.55 -2.87
CA GLU A 270 17.57 -7.71 -1.65
C GLU A 270 16.82 -7.09 -0.46
N ALA A 271 16.75 -7.81 0.67
CA ALA A 271 16.22 -7.24 1.90
C ALA A 271 17.29 -6.33 2.53
N TYR A 272 16.90 -5.11 2.83
CA TYR A 272 17.70 -4.18 3.60
C TYR A 272 17.42 -4.44 5.11
N ALA A 273 18.36 -5.04 5.79
CA ALA A 273 18.22 -5.39 7.21
C ALA A 273 18.83 -4.31 8.12
N GLU A 274 19.99 -3.77 7.75
CA GLU A 274 20.75 -2.82 8.54
C GLU A 274 21.34 -1.69 7.68
N GLU A 275 21.63 -0.56 8.30
CA GLU A 275 22.26 0.58 7.65
C GLU A 275 23.60 0.23 7.00
N SER A 276 24.34 -0.70 7.61
CA SER A 276 25.60 -1.23 7.10
C SER A 276 25.46 -1.88 5.72
N ASP A 277 24.31 -2.51 5.42
CA ASP A 277 24.06 -3.16 4.14
C ASP A 277 24.00 -2.11 3.03
N TRP A 278 23.31 -0.99 3.30
CA TRP A 278 23.23 0.14 2.38
C TRP A 278 24.60 0.77 2.13
N LEU A 279 25.36 1.05 3.19
CA LEU A 279 26.69 1.64 3.09
C LEU A 279 27.67 0.74 2.30
N GLN A 280 27.55 -0.59 2.41
CA GLN A 280 28.34 -1.51 1.60
C GLN A 280 28.00 -1.43 0.10
N VAL A 281 26.71 -1.27 -0.22
CA VAL A 281 26.27 -1.19 -1.62
C VAL A 281 26.73 0.11 -2.26
N ILE A 282 26.62 1.26 -1.58
CA ILE A 282 26.97 2.56 -2.17
C ILE A 282 28.48 2.82 -2.23
N ARG A 283 29.27 2.18 -1.35
CA ARG A 283 30.72 2.28 -1.38
C ARG A 283 31.31 1.74 -2.69
N GLY A 284 32.05 2.59 -3.37
CA GLY A 284 32.72 2.22 -4.63
C GLY A 284 31.83 2.27 -5.88
N LEU A 285 30.58 2.75 -5.77
CA LEU A 285 29.78 3.04 -6.96
C LEU A 285 30.37 4.23 -7.71
N GLN A 286 30.51 4.09 -9.04
CA GLN A 286 30.92 5.16 -9.94
C GLN A 286 29.90 5.28 -11.07
N ASP A 287 29.59 6.51 -11.48
CA ASP A 287 28.65 6.82 -12.57
C ASP A 287 27.30 6.09 -12.44
N THR A 288 26.81 5.98 -11.21
CA THR A 288 25.58 5.24 -10.86
C THR A 288 24.52 6.19 -10.33
N LEU A 289 23.29 6.11 -10.86
CA LEU A 289 22.13 6.81 -10.34
C LEU A 289 21.66 6.14 -9.05
N ILE A 290 21.55 6.91 -7.98
CA ILE A 290 21.00 6.43 -6.69
C ILE A 290 19.61 6.98 -6.53
N LEU A 291 18.62 6.10 -6.36
CA LEU A 291 17.24 6.42 -6.06
C LEU A 291 16.90 5.81 -4.69
N ALA A 292 16.78 6.65 -3.68
CA ALA A 292 16.57 6.25 -2.30
C ALA A 292 15.83 7.35 -1.52
N ASP A 293 15.52 7.09 -0.24
CA ASP A 293 15.02 8.11 0.69
C ASP A 293 16.10 9.13 1.07
N ASP A 294 15.67 10.25 1.67
CA ASP A 294 16.54 11.38 2.03
C ASP A 294 17.71 10.96 2.93
N VAL A 295 17.45 10.08 3.90
CA VAL A 295 18.46 9.60 4.85
C VAL A 295 19.54 8.80 4.14
N ALA A 296 19.11 7.89 3.27
CA ALA A 296 20.01 7.06 2.49
C ALA A 296 20.86 7.90 1.50
N LEU A 297 20.30 8.97 0.93
CA LEU A 297 21.02 9.88 0.05
C LEU A 297 22.06 10.72 0.81
N LEU A 298 21.72 11.21 2.01
CA LEU A 298 22.68 11.92 2.87
C LEU A 298 23.87 11.05 3.28
N GLN A 299 23.65 9.76 3.47
CA GLN A 299 24.72 8.79 3.75
C GLN A 299 25.62 8.55 2.54
N ALA A 300 25.05 8.60 1.34
CA ALA A 300 25.83 8.47 0.10
C ALA A 300 26.72 9.67 -0.21
N ASP A 301 26.31 10.89 0.25
CA ASP A 301 27.11 12.11 0.07
C ASP A 301 28.24 12.25 1.11
N ALA A 302 28.20 11.47 2.18
CA ALA A 302 29.17 11.57 3.28
C ALA A 302 30.45 10.73 3.07
N ASP A 303 30.50 9.86 2.07
CA ASP A 303 31.61 8.99 1.67
C ASP A 303 32.17 9.40 0.32
#